data_c1373a7c5aa3d87f209721d35baf33f2
#
_entry.id   c1373a7c5aa3d87f209721d35baf33f2
#
_cell.length_a   1.000
_cell.length_b   1.000
_cell.length_c   1.000
_cell.angle_alpha   90.00
_cell.angle_beta   90.00
_cell.angle_gamma   90.00
#
_symmetry.space_group_name_H-M   'P 1'
#
loop_
_entity.id
_entity.type
_entity.pdbx_description
1 polymer ?
#
loop_
_entity_poly.entity_id
_entity_poly.type
_entity_poly.pdbx_seq_one_letter_code
_entity_poly.pdbx_strand_id
1 'polypeptide(L)'
;MRTLDFIIVGGILLMIVLVLFGIANNGYTVSFDSKGGTDVEAQTDLMYGDHVAEPEPPTREGYTFAGWYFDENFQYPFDFDTVIVDGSTTLYARWEKN
;
A
#
# COMPACT_ATOMS: atom_id res chain seq x y z
N MET A 1 24.92 -35.02 13.21
CA MET A 1 24.35 -34.62 12.91
C MET A 1 23.74 -34.87 12.58
N ARG A 2 23.47 -34.60 12.77
CA ARG A 2 22.79 -34.47 12.51
C ARG A 2 21.82 -34.05 12.71
N THR A 3 21.68 -34.30 13.16
CA THR A 3 20.46 -33.79 13.48
C THR A 3 20.47 -32.38 13.61
N LEU A 4 21.47 -31.87 14.03
CA LEU A 4 21.49 -30.50 14.11
C LEU A 4 21.26 -29.92 12.78
N ASP A 5 21.87 -30.44 11.82
CA ASP A 5 21.60 -29.98 10.54
C ASP A 5 20.21 -30.12 10.20
N PHE A 6 19.64 -31.19 10.59
CA PHE A 6 18.29 -31.38 10.27
C PHE A 6 17.43 -30.45 10.96
N ILE A 7 17.73 -30.12 12.16
CA ILE A 7 16.95 -29.21 12.83
C ILE A 7 17.04 -27.90 12.24
N ILE A 8 18.21 -27.51 11.88
CA ILE A 8 18.32 -26.27 11.26
C ILE A 8 17.57 -26.23 10.00
N VAL A 9 17.70 -27.23 9.24
CA VAL A 9 17.01 -27.22 7.99
C VAL A 9 15.53 -27.31 8.22
N GLY A 10 15.13 -28.16 9.08
CA GLY A 10 13.73 -28.31 9.30
C GLY A 10 13.15 -27.11 10.01
N GLY A 11 13.88 -26.60 10.94
CA GLY A 11 13.36 -25.47 11.66
C GLY A 11 13.27 -24.25 10.80
N ILE A 12 14.23 -24.06 9.98
CA ILE A 12 14.19 -22.92 9.12
C ILE A 12 13.06 -23.05 8.16
N LEU A 13 12.86 -24.20 7.66
CA LEU A 13 11.79 -24.38 6.75
C LEU A 13 10.47 -24.10 7.41
N LEU A 14 10.32 -24.52 8.61
CA LEU A 14 9.10 -24.26 9.31
C LEU A 14 8.92 -22.80 9.54
N MET A 15 9.96 -22.13 9.90
CA MET A 15 9.85 -20.71 10.10
C MET A 15 9.46 -20.01 8.86
N ILE A 16 10.02 -20.40 7.76
CA ILE A 16 9.66 -19.81 6.51
C ILE A 16 8.20 -19.98 6.23
N VAL A 17 7.70 -21.13 6.51
CA VAL A 17 6.29 -21.37 6.28
C VAL A 17 5.46 -20.48 7.16
N LEU A 18 5.82 -20.34 8.41
CA LEU A 18 5.05 -19.49 9.27
C LEU A 18 5.09 -18.07 8.82
N VAL A 19 6.23 -17.63 8.38
CA VAL A 19 6.32 -16.29 7.92
C VAL A 19 5.45 -16.10 6.71
N LEU A 20 5.48 -17.05 5.83
CA LEU A 20 4.70 -16.90 4.63
C LEU A 20 3.23 -16.87 4.90
N PHE A 21 2.77 -17.63 5.87
CA PHE A 21 1.35 -17.67 6.05
C PHE A 21 0.87 -16.81 7.18
N GLY A 22 1.64 -16.69 8.22
CA GLY A 22 1.16 -15.95 9.35
C GLY A 22 1.39 -14.49 9.19
N ILE A 23 2.57 -14.15 8.76
CA ILE A 23 2.92 -12.77 8.72
C ILE A 23 2.51 -12.08 7.48
N ALA A 24 2.59 -12.78 6.39
CA ALA A 24 2.32 -12.16 5.13
C ALA A 24 0.92 -11.61 5.04
N ASN A 25 0.05 -12.06 5.89
CA ASN A 25 -1.33 -11.61 5.79
C ASN A 25 -1.68 -10.53 6.77
N ASN A 26 -0.69 -9.99 7.46
CA ASN A 26 -0.98 -9.00 8.48
C ASN A 26 -0.87 -7.58 8.00
N GLY A 27 -0.39 -7.35 6.82
CA GLY A 27 -0.19 -6.00 6.36
C GLY A 27 -1.30 -5.56 5.43
N TYR A 28 -1.56 -4.26 5.43
CA TYR A 28 -2.51 -3.67 4.51
C TYR A 28 -1.78 -3.00 3.37
N THR A 29 -2.46 -2.87 2.24
CA THR A 29 -1.90 -2.23 1.05
C THR A 29 -2.78 -1.06 0.66
N VAL A 30 -2.16 0.09 0.44
CA VAL A 30 -2.85 1.24 -0.12
C VAL A 30 -2.34 1.40 -1.54
N SER A 31 -3.24 1.27 -2.50
CA SER A 31 -2.92 1.37 -3.91
C SER A 31 -3.34 2.75 -4.42
N PHE A 32 -2.68 3.20 -5.47
CA PHE A 32 -2.97 4.51 -6.03
C PHE A 32 -3.33 4.35 -7.49
N ASP A 33 -4.56 4.75 -7.83
CA ASP A 33 -5.01 4.76 -9.21
C ASP A 33 -4.87 6.18 -9.72
N SER A 34 -3.90 6.41 -10.58
CA SER A 34 -3.61 7.75 -11.03
C SER A 34 -4.57 8.25 -12.09
N LYS A 35 -5.52 7.45 -12.52
CA LYS A 35 -6.58 7.86 -13.45
C LYS A 35 -6.02 8.54 -14.70
N GLY A 36 -5.06 7.92 -15.31
CA GLY A 36 -4.48 8.44 -16.54
C GLY A 36 -3.19 9.21 -16.35
N GLY A 37 -2.75 9.40 -15.14
CA GLY A 37 -1.46 10.02 -14.87
C GLY A 37 -0.36 9.00 -14.78
N THR A 38 0.82 9.46 -14.37
CA THR A 38 1.97 8.58 -14.19
C THR A 38 1.71 7.63 -13.03
N ASP A 39 2.33 6.47 -13.08
CA ASP A 39 2.11 5.44 -12.06
C ASP A 39 2.64 5.88 -10.70
N VAL A 40 1.92 5.48 -9.66
CA VAL A 40 2.34 5.73 -8.29
C VAL A 40 2.36 4.38 -7.59
N GLU A 41 3.48 4.09 -6.96
CA GLU A 41 3.70 2.77 -6.37
C GLU A 41 2.83 2.57 -5.14
N ALA A 42 2.25 1.41 -5.01
CA ALA A 42 1.43 1.09 -3.84
C ALA A 42 2.32 0.97 -2.60
N GLN A 43 1.76 1.26 -1.45
CA GLN A 43 2.46 1.09 -0.17
C GLN A 43 1.92 -0.15 0.50
N THR A 44 2.83 -1.03 0.88
CA THR A 44 2.46 -2.33 1.41
C THR A 44 2.93 -2.47 2.85
N ASP A 45 2.48 -3.55 3.48
CA ASP A 45 2.91 -3.89 4.84
C ASP A 45 2.55 -2.81 5.86
N LEU A 46 1.46 -2.10 5.60
CA LEU A 46 1.00 -1.08 6.52
C LEU A 46 0.19 -1.72 7.64
N MET A 47 0.24 -1.12 8.80
CA MET A 47 -0.47 -1.64 9.96
C MET A 47 -1.57 -0.68 10.36
N TYR A 48 -2.53 -1.19 11.11
CA TYR A 48 -3.60 -0.37 11.62
C TYR A 48 -3.01 0.81 12.40
N GLY A 49 -3.47 1.98 12.08
CA GLY A 49 -3.01 3.19 12.76
C GLY A 49 -1.87 3.91 12.09
N ASP A 50 -1.26 3.29 11.09
CA ASP A 50 -0.19 3.95 10.36
C ASP A 50 -0.75 5.09 9.54
N HIS A 51 0.11 6.02 9.19
CA HIS A 51 -0.23 7.03 8.19
C HIS A 51 0.39 6.61 6.87
N VAL A 52 -0.33 6.86 5.78
CA VAL A 52 0.20 6.62 4.45
C VAL A 52 1.17 7.74 4.12
N ALA A 53 2.33 7.40 3.60
CA ALA A 53 3.29 8.42 3.20
C ALA A 53 2.78 9.10 1.94
N GLU A 54 2.76 10.42 1.91
CA GLU A 54 2.26 11.12 0.74
C GLU A 54 3.24 10.96 -0.41
N PRO A 55 2.81 10.37 -1.54
CA PRO A 55 3.73 10.17 -2.66
C PRO A 55 3.94 11.46 -3.43
N GLU A 56 4.95 11.46 -4.27
CA GLU A 56 5.11 12.56 -5.19
C GLU A 56 3.89 12.64 -6.08
N PRO A 57 3.41 13.83 -6.38
CA PRO A 57 2.21 13.95 -7.19
C PRO A 57 2.43 13.34 -8.58
N PRO A 58 1.47 12.57 -9.08
CA PRO A 58 1.57 12.11 -10.45
C PRO A 58 1.38 13.27 -11.42
N THR A 59 1.74 13.05 -12.66
CA THR A 59 1.57 14.05 -13.70
C THR A 59 0.73 13.49 -14.82
N ARG A 60 0.02 14.36 -15.51
CA ARG A 60 -0.79 13.99 -16.65
C ARG A 60 -0.85 15.18 -17.58
N GLU A 61 -0.43 14.94 -18.82
CA GLU A 61 -0.31 16.03 -19.77
C GLU A 61 -1.67 16.69 -20.00
N GLY A 62 -1.69 18.00 -19.91
CA GLY A 62 -2.93 18.74 -20.12
C GLY A 62 -3.79 18.89 -18.89
N TYR A 63 -3.34 18.36 -17.76
CA TYR A 63 -4.12 18.38 -16.53
C TYR A 63 -3.27 18.77 -15.34
N THR A 64 -3.95 19.22 -14.29
CA THR A 64 -3.30 19.57 -13.03
C THR A 64 -3.83 18.62 -11.96
N PHE A 65 -2.93 18.03 -11.18
CA PHE A 65 -3.31 17.10 -10.12
C PHE A 65 -4.04 17.84 -9.01
N ALA A 66 -5.17 17.31 -8.60
CA ALA A 66 -6.02 17.97 -7.61
C ALA A 66 -6.24 17.11 -6.35
N GLY A 67 -5.39 16.14 -6.13
CA GLY A 67 -5.44 15.39 -4.87
C GLY A 67 -5.88 13.96 -5.02
N TRP A 68 -5.77 13.23 -3.90
CA TRP A 68 -6.15 11.83 -3.82
C TRP A 68 -7.49 11.72 -3.08
N TYR A 69 -8.32 10.79 -3.52
CA TYR A 69 -9.66 10.61 -2.96
C TYR A 69 -9.93 9.15 -2.68
N PHE A 70 -10.81 8.89 -1.72
CA PHE A 70 -11.22 7.53 -1.39
C PHE A 70 -12.11 6.92 -2.47
N ASP A 71 -12.79 7.76 -3.25
CA ASP A 71 -13.79 7.28 -4.20
C ASP A 71 -13.61 7.90 -5.57
N GLU A 72 -14.13 7.23 -6.58
CA GLU A 72 -13.97 7.69 -7.95
C GLU A 72 -14.88 8.86 -8.29
N ASN A 73 -15.80 9.20 -7.40
CA ASN A 73 -16.66 10.37 -7.57
C ASN A 73 -16.11 11.60 -6.88
N PHE A 74 -14.94 11.46 -6.26
CA PHE A 74 -14.22 12.56 -5.65
C PHE A 74 -15.03 13.27 -4.58
N GLN A 75 -15.78 12.51 -3.79
CA GLN A 75 -16.56 13.08 -2.71
C GLN A 75 -15.81 13.10 -1.40
N TYR A 76 -14.86 12.18 -1.23
CA TYR A 76 -14.19 12.01 0.05
C TYR A 76 -12.67 12.13 -0.12
N PRO A 77 -12.13 13.34 0.09
CA PRO A 77 -10.68 13.53 -0.07
C PRO A 77 -9.90 12.78 0.98
N PHE A 78 -8.72 12.34 0.62
CA PHE A 78 -7.83 11.65 1.52
C PHE A 78 -6.80 12.63 2.06
N ASP A 79 -6.77 12.80 3.38
CA ASP A 79 -5.83 13.70 4.02
C ASP A 79 -4.72 12.89 4.66
N PHE A 80 -3.52 12.98 4.12
CA PHE A 80 -2.39 12.19 4.59
C PHE A 80 -2.02 12.50 6.04
N ASP A 81 -2.37 13.69 6.51
CA ASP A 81 -2.01 14.09 7.87
C ASP A 81 -2.95 13.52 8.93
N THR A 82 -4.18 13.27 8.58
CA THR A 82 -5.17 12.90 9.58
C THR A 82 -5.73 11.49 9.43
N VAL A 83 -5.72 10.93 8.22
CA VAL A 83 -6.33 9.63 8.00
C VAL A 83 -5.34 8.54 8.38
N ILE A 84 -5.81 7.57 9.15
CA ILE A 84 -4.98 6.43 9.51
C ILE A 84 -5.40 5.21 8.70
N VAL A 85 -4.48 4.27 8.58
CA VAL A 85 -4.75 3.03 7.89
C VAL A 85 -5.63 2.15 8.77
N ASP A 86 -6.75 1.68 8.23
CA ASP A 86 -7.60 0.75 8.94
C ASP A 86 -8.01 -0.40 8.03
N GLY A 87 -7.34 -0.56 6.91
CA GLY A 87 -7.60 -1.64 5.97
C GLY A 87 -6.93 -1.34 4.65
N SER A 88 -6.98 -2.29 3.74
CA SER A 88 -6.47 -2.05 2.39
C SER A 88 -7.47 -1.21 1.62
N THR A 89 -6.97 -0.31 0.78
CA THR A 89 -7.84 0.54 0.00
C THR A 89 -7.12 1.02 -1.25
N THR A 90 -7.86 1.61 -2.16
CA THR A 90 -7.33 2.25 -3.35
C THR A 90 -7.71 3.71 -3.30
N LEU A 91 -6.75 4.57 -3.56
CA LEU A 91 -6.99 5.99 -3.65
C LEU A 91 -6.96 6.41 -5.12
N TYR A 92 -7.78 7.39 -5.47
CA TYR A 92 -7.99 7.80 -6.83
C TYR A 92 -7.55 9.24 -7.03
N ALA A 93 -6.79 9.48 -8.08
CA ALA A 93 -6.31 10.82 -8.39
C ALA A 93 -7.41 11.63 -9.06
N ARG A 94 -7.56 12.87 -8.64
CA ARG A 94 -8.46 13.80 -9.31
C ARG A 94 -7.64 14.74 -10.16
N TRP A 95 -8.14 15.02 -11.36
CA TRP A 95 -7.46 15.89 -12.32
C TRP A 95 -8.36 17.03 -12.73
N GLU A 96 -7.76 18.17 -12.92
CA GLU A 96 -8.47 19.33 -13.48
C GLU A 96 -7.85 19.67 -14.80
N LYS A 97 -8.67 19.85 -15.82
CA LYS A 97 -8.16 20.13 -17.14
C LYS A 97 -7.63 21.55 -17.21
N ASN A 98 -6.47 21.69 -17.77
CA ASN A 98 -5.83 23.01 -17.86
C ASN A 98 -6.49 23.93 -18.91
#